data_bdef42fe5c3cb9c855edb45426908600
#
_entry.id   bdef42fe5c3cb9c855edb45426908600
#
_cell.length_a   1.000
_cell.length_b   1.000
_cell.length_c   1.000
_cell.angle_alpha   90.00
_cell.angle_beta   90.00
_cell.angle_gamma   90.00
#
_symmetry.space_group_name_H-M   'P 1'
#
loop_
_entity.id
_entity.type
_entity.pdbx_description
1 polymer ?
#
loop_
_entity_poly.entity_id
_entity_poly.type
_entity_poly.pdbx_seq_one_letter_code
_entity_poly.pdbx_strand_id
1 'polypeptide(L)'
;MANPRKVRLITQSVKKNDRMDAEQLARLARVDPQLLAPIRHRGAEAQGDLAVIRGRAELVDCRTALINTARGLAKPMGERLKSCDADYVKESLAEGLSEATQNAIRPLLKSVEEISKQIGAYDKKIEEIEKRYPETKVLKQVHGVGRLIALTFILTLEDAERFAHSREVGPYLGLTRKLRDSGESQPELG
;
A
#
# COMPACT_ATOMS: atom_id res chain seq x y z
N MET A 1 13.29 -10.44 14.90
CA MET A 1 12.33 -11.32 14.20
C MET A 1 12.92 -11.68 12.84
N ALA A 2 12.72 -12.93 12.37
CA ALA A 2 13.19 -13.35 11.05
C ALA A 2 12.35 -12.72 9.92
N ASN A 3 12.97 -12.44 8.77
CA ASN A 3 12.26 -11.94 7.59
C ASN A 3 11.68 -13.12 6.79
N PRO A 4 10.35 -13.36 6.80
CA PRO A 4 9.76 -14.54 6.16
C PRO A 4 9.97 -14.55 4.63
N ARG A 5 10.15 -13.38 3.99
CA ARG A 5 10.38 -13.30 2.53
C ARG A 5 11.80 -13.67 2.12
N LYS A 6 12.77 -13.57 3.03
CA LYS A 6 14.19 -13.90 2.74
C LYS A 6 14.58 -15.31 3.19
N VAL A 7 13.84 -15.92 4.11
CA VAL A 7 14.10 -17.29 4.57
C VAL A 7 13.40 -18.30 3.65
N ARG A 8 13.97 -18.50 2.46
CA ARG A 8 13.38 -19.35 1.41
C ARG A 8 13.20 -20.83 1.81
N LEU A 9 14.02 -21.34 2.69
CA LEU A 9 13.95 -22.73 3.17
C LEU A 9 12.60 -23.06 3.82
N ILE A 10 11.92 -22.08 4.40
CA ILE A 10 10.59 -22.25 5.01
C ILE A 10 9.50 -22.19 3.95
N THR A 11 9.64 -21.31 2.95
CA THR A 11 8.61 -21.10 1.93
C THR A 11 8.57 -22.16 0.84
N GLN A 12 9.67 -22.91 0.64
CA GLN A 12 9.81 -23.95 -0.38
C GLN A 12 9.50 -25.37 0.13
N SER A 13 9.23 -25.55 1.44
CA SER A 13 8.86 -26.84 2.00
C SER A 13 7.51 -27.31 1.46
N VAL A 14 7.47 -28.50 0.89
CA VAL A 14 6.24 -29.16 0.40
C VAL A 14 5.31 -29.56 1.56
N LYS A 15 5.87 -29.75 2.75
CA LYS A 15 5.14 -30.06 3.99
C LYS A 15 5.17 -28.85 4.92
N LYS A 16 4.15 -28.00 4.83
CA LYS A 16 3.98 -26.87 5.76
C LYS A 16 3.48 -27.38 7.11
N ASN A 17 4.33 -27.23 8.13
CA ASN A 17 3.99 -27.53 9.51
C ASN A 17 4.75 -26.53 10.41
N ASP A 18 4.03 -25.81 11.25
CA ASP A 18 4.58 -24.78 12.14
C ASP A 18 5.73 -25.29 13.00
N ARG A 19 5.67 -26.58 13.42
CA ARG A 19 6.73 -27.23 14.20
C ARG A 19 8.03 -27.38 13.39
N MET A 20 7.92 -27.78 12.12
CA MET A 20 9.10 -27.89 11.22
C MET A 20 9.69 -26.53 10.90
N ASP A 21 8.83 -25.54 10.67
CA ASP A 21 9.25 -24.17 10.40
C ASP A 21 9.98 -23.58 11.61
N ALA A 22 9.46 -23.80 12.83
CA ALA A 22 10.11 -23.39 14.07
C ALA A 22 11.48 -24.11 14.28
N GLU A 23 11.56 -25.40 13.98
CA GLU A 23 12.82 -26.16 14.06
C GLU A 23 13.85 -25.64 13.06
N GLN A 24 13.47 -25.37 11.83
CA GLN A 24 14.36 -24.82 10.81
C GLN A 24 14.86 -23.42 11.20
N LEU A 25 13.97 -22.56 11.72
CA LEU A 25 14.38 -21.24 12.24
C LEU A 25 15.36 -21.37 13.39
N ALA A 26 15.14 -22.29 14.33
CA ALA A 26 16.03 -22.52 15.44
C ALA A 26 17.41 -23.04 15.00
N ARG A 27 17.45 -23.93 13.99
CA ARG A 27 18.72 -24.42 13.40
C ARG A 27 19.49 -23.30 12.71
N LEU A 28 18.81 -22.46 11.89
CA LEU A 28 19.44 -21.32 11.23
C LEU A 28 19.97 -20.31 12.26
N ALA A 29 19.21 -20.02 13.33
CA ALA A 29 19.65 -19.12 14.39
C ALA A 29 20.88 -19.62 15.14
N ARG A 30 21.04 -20.95 15.28
CA ARG A 30 22.23 -21.55 15.91
C ARG A 30 23.48 -21.51 15.04
N VAL A 31 23.31 -21.60 13.73
CA VAL A 31 24.44 -21.56 12.77
C VAL A 31 24.92 -20.13 12.60
N ASP A 32 24.02 -19.23 12.21
CA ASP A 32 24.27 -17.81 12.04
C ASP A 32 22.95 -17.03 12.08
N PRO A 33 22.73 -16.17 13.09
CA PRO A 33 21.53 -15.32 13.17
C PRO A 33 21.33 -14.41 11.95
N GLN A 34 22.37 -14.07 11.20
CA GLN A 34 22.26 -13.23 9.98
C GLN A 34 21.51 -13.96 8.86
N LEU A 35 21.55 -15.29 8.83
CA LEU A 35 20.78 -16.09 7.86
C LEU A 35 19.26 -15.90 8.00
N LEU A 36 18.80 -15.48 9.17
CA LEU A 36 17.39 -15.14 9.40
C LEU A 36 17.02 -13.79 8.80
N ALA A 37 17.99 -13.03 8.27
CA ALA A 37 17.79 -11.64 7.80
C ALA A 37 16.94 -10.83 8.78
N PRO A 38 17.41 -10.63 10.04
CA PRO A 38 16.60 -10.08 11.11
C PRO A 38 16.01 -8.71 10.73
N ILE A 39 14.72 -8.54 11.03
CA ILE A 39 14.02 -7.27 10.83
C ILE A 39 13.77 -6.61 12.18
N ARG A 40 13.99 -5.30 12.22
CA ARG A 40 13.56 -4.44 13.32
C ARG A 40 12.12 -4.00 13.04
N HIS A 41 11.23 -4.23 13.99
CA HIS A 41 9.89 -3.68 13.92
C HIS A 41 9.90 -2.18 14.20
N ARG A 42 9.00 -1.48 13.54
CA ARG A 42 8.69 -0.08 13.85
C ARG A 42 8.05 0.00 15.23
N GLY A 43 8.18 1.14 15.88
CA GLY A 43 7.47 1.45 17.11
C GLY A 43 5.94 1.39 16.92
N ALA A 44 5.21 1.18 18.00
CA ALA A 44 3.75 1.02 17.96
C ALA A 44 3.06 2.28 17.38
N GLU A 45 3.59 3.47 17.71
CA GLU A 45 3.05 4.74 17.21
C GLU A 45 3.22 4.86 15.69
N ALA A 46 4.43 4.66 15.16
CA ALA A 46 4.69 4.72 13.71
C ALA A 46 3.91 3.64 12.95
N GLN A 47 3.71 2.47 13.54
CA GLN A 47 2.86 1.43 12.94
C GLN A 47 1.40 1.84 12.90
N GLY A 48 0.88 2.46 13.98
CA GLY A 48 -0.49 2.97 14.05
C GLY A 48 -0.75 4.06 13.01
N ASP A 49 0.17 5.02 12.89
CA ASP A 49 0.07 6.10 11.91
C ASP A 49 0.13 5.58 10.47
N LEU A 50 1.02 4.63 10.20
CA LEU A 50 1.10 4.00 8.89
C LEU A 50 -0.15 3.18 8.57
N ALA A 51 -0.80 2.58 9.58
CA ALA A 51 -2.06 1.86 9.40
C ALA A 51 -3.19 2.82 8.98
N VAL A 52 -3.23 4.05 9.52
CA VAL A 52 -4.19 5.09 9.10
C VAL A 52 -4.00 5.42 7.61
N ILE A 53 -2.76 5.63 7.17
CA ILE A 53 -2.47 5.93 5.75
C ILE A 53 -2.89 4.75 4.84
N ARG A 54 -2.60 3.52 5.24
CA ARG A 54 -2.99 2.32 4.49
C ARG A 54 -4.51 2.15 4.45
N GLY A 55 -5.21 2.35 5.57
CA GLY A 55 -6.67 2.29 5.59
C GLY A 55 -7.32 3.28 4.63
N ARG A 56 -6.77 4.52 4.56
CA ARG A 56 -7.19 5.49 3.55
C ARG A 56 -6.95 5.00 2.12
N ALA A 57 -5.80 4.40 1.84
CA ALA A 57 -5.48 3.90 0.51
C ALA A 57 -6.47 2.80 0.07
N GLU A 58 -6.76 1.85 0.94
CA GLU A 58 -7.76 0.79 0.68
C GLU A 58 -9.15 1.36 0.38
N LEU A 59 -9.58 2.41 1.10
CA LEU A 59 -10.86 3.07 0.81
C LEU A 59 -10.86 3.74 -0.56
N VAL A 60 -9.74 4.33 -1.00
CA VAL A 60 -9.61 4.91 -2.35
C VAL A 60 -9.71 3.82 -3.42
N ASP A 61 -9.06 2.68 -3.20
CA ASP A 61 -9.12 1.54 -4.12
C ASP A 61 -10.52 0.94 -4.20
N CYS A 62 -11.19 0.73 -3.07
CA CYS A 62 -12.58 0.30 -3.01
C CYS A 62 -13.51 1.27 -3.75
N ARG A 63 -13.37 2.58 -3.52
CA ARG A 63 -14.15 3.62 -4.21
C ARG A 63 -13.97 3.53 -5.71
N THR A 64 -12.72 3.41 -6.16
CA THR A 64 -12.38 3.32 -7.58
C THR A 64 -12.99 2.06 -8.20
N ALA A 65 -12.91 0.93 -7.52
CA ALA A 65 -13.50 -0.33 -7.96
C ALA A 65 -15.03 -0.20 -8.13
N LEU A 66 -15.73 0.38 -7.15
CA LEU A 66 -17.18 0.59 -7.21
C LEU A 66 -17.60 1.52 -8.36
N ILE A 67 -16.86 2.62 -8.56
CA ILE A 67 -17.11 3.55 -9.69
C ILE A 67 -16.93 2.82 -11.03
N ASN A 68 -15.86 2.05 -11.18
CA ASN A 68 -15.60 1.30 -12.39
C ASN A 68 -16.66 0.21 -12.64
N THR A 69 -17.10 -0.45 -11.58
CA THR A 69 -18.21 -1.43 -11.65
C THR A 69 -19.50 -0.76 -12.09
N ALA A 70 -19.88 0.38 -11.49
CA ALA A 70 -21.08 1.10 -11.87
C ALA A 70 -21.04 1.54 -13.35
N ARG A 71 -19.90 2.06 -13.81
CA ARG A 71 -19.67 2.38 -15.24
C ARG A 71 -19.74 1.14 -16.14
N GLY A 72 -19.20 0.02 -15.67
CA GLY A 72 -19.23 -1.26 -16.39
C GLY A 72 -20.62 -1.82 -16.55
N LEU A 73 -21.49 -1.70 -15.53
CA LEU A 73 -22.87 -2.17 -15.57
C LEU A 73 -23.79 -1.33 -16.48
N ALA A 74 -23.52 -0.04 -16.63
CA ALA A 74 -24.29 0.81 -17.53
C ALA A 74 -23.99 0.55 -19.03
N LYS A 75 -22.76 0.16 -19.38
CA LYS A 75 -22.31 -0.02 -20.77
C LYS A 75 -23.13 -1.05 -21.58
N PRO A 76 -23.43 -2.26 -21.09
CA PRO A 76 -24.22 -3.24 -21.83
C PRO A 76 -25.64 -2.77 -22.12
N MET A 77 -26.15 -1.80 -21.34
CA MET A 77 -27.48 -1.19 -21.55
C MET A 77 -27.42 -0.04 -22.56
N GLY A 78 -26.25 0.22 -23.19
CA GLY A 78 -26.04 1.34 -24.09
C GLY A 78 -25.97 2.69 -23.41
N GLU A 79 -25.86 2.72 -22.09
CA GLU A 79 -25.88 3.92 -21.25
C GLU A 79 -24.50 4.26 -20.68
N ARG A 80 -24.30 5.51 -20.30
CA ARG A 80 -23.03 5.99 -19.72
C ARG A 80 -23.30 6.93 -18.56
N LEU A 81 -22.62 6.67 -17.43
CA LEU A 81 -22.53 7.65 -16.36
C LEU A 81 -21.72 8.87 -16.81
N LYS A 82 -22.20 10.05 -16.45
CA LYS A 82 -21.46 11.30 -16.68
C LYS A 82 -20.06 11.22 -16.06
N SER A 83 -19.06 11.67 -16.82
CA SER A 83 -17.69 11.73 -16.34
C SER A 83 -17.56 12.85 -15.32
N CYS A 84 -16.96 12.53 -14.15
CA CYS A 84 -16.59 13.48 -13.11
C CYS A 84 -15.45 12.89 -12.29
N ASP A 85 -14.80 13.75 -11.50
CA ASP A 85 -13.81 13.29 -10.54
C ASP A 85 -14.46 12.41 -9.45
N ALA A 86 -13.70 11.48 -8.88
CA ALA A 86 -14.19 10.50 -7.93
C ALA A 86 -14.86 11.13 -6.69
N ASP A 87 -14.44 12.33 -6.29
CA ASP A 87 -14.97 13.05 -5.14
C ASP A 87 -16.36 13.65 -5.40
N TYR A 88 -16.75 13.79 -6.68
CA TYR A 88 -18.06 14.31 -7.10
C TYR A 88 -19.02 13.21 -7.54
N VAL A 89 -18.63 11.95 -7.43
CA VAL A 89 -19.54 10.83 -7.72
C VAL A 89 -20.59 10.72 -6.63
N LYS A 90 -21.87 10.87 -7.02
CA LYS A 90 -23.03 10.85 -6.14
C LYS A 90 -24.11 9.93 -6.70
N GLU A 91 -25.05 9.53 -5.86
CA GLU A 91 -26.22 8.75 -6.25
C GLU A 91 -27.02 9.42 -7.39
N SER A 92 -27.09 10.76 -7.38
CA SER A 92 -27.77 11.56 -8.39
C SER A 92 -27.21 11.37 -9.82
N LEU A 93 -25.99 10.86 -9.99
CA LEU A 93 -25.47 10.52 -11.33
C LEU A 93 -26.24 9.40 -12.03
N ALA A 94 -27.06 8.65 -11.32
CA ALA A 94 -27.95 7.67 -11.90
C ALA A 94 -29.22 8.29 -12.50
N GLU A 95 -29.54 9.54 -12.20
CA GLU A 95 -30.71 10.23 -12.73
C GLU A 95 -30.57 10.39 -14.25
N GLY A 96 -31.66 10.10 -14.94
CA GLY A 96 -31.71 10.16 -16.42
C GLY A 96 -31.29 8.86 -17.13
N LEU A 97 -30.87 7.83 -16.39
CA LEU A 97 -30.69 6.48 -16.94
C LEU A 97 -31.97 5.67 -16.84
N SER A 98 -32.03 4.54 -17.56
CA SER A 98 -33.19 3.62 -17.48
C SER A 98 -33.38 3.09 -16.05
N GLU A 99 -34.59 2.76 -15.68
CA GLU A 99 -34.93 2.23 -14.35
C GLU A 99 -34.11 0.96 -14.02
N ALA A 100 -33.91 0.09 -15.00
CA ALA A 100 -33.11 -1.14 -14.84
C ALA A 100 -31.66 -0.80 -14.47
N THR A 101 -31.04 0.16 -15.16
CA THR A 101 -29.68 0.61 -14.88
C THR A 101 -29.63 1.32 -13.52
N GLN A 102 -30.57 2.19 -13.19
CA GLN A 102 -30.66 2.86 -11.91
C GLN A 102 -30.71 1.86 -10.76
N ASN A 103 -31.58 0.84 -10.85
CA ASN A 103 -31.69 -0.19 -9.82
C ASN A 103 -30.40 -0.97 -9.60
N ALA A 104 -29.63 -1.20 -10.65
CA ALA A 104 -28.34 -1.90 -10.56
C ALA A 104 -27.22 -1.05 -9.94
N ILE A 105 -27.15 0.27 -10.24
CA ILE A 105 -25.99 1.09 -9.89
C ILE A 105 -26.20 2.02 -8.70
N ARG A 106 -27.41 2.44 -8.36
CA ARG A 106 -27.69 3.33 -7.20
C ARG A 106 -27.07 2.84 -5.90
N PRO A 107 -27.19 1.55 -5.50
CA PRO A 107 -26.56 1.07 -4.27
C PRO A 107 -25.04 1.24 -4.28
N LEU A 108 -24.40 1.06 -5.45
CA LEU A 108 -22.95 1.25 -5.61
C LEU A 108 -22.56 2.71 -5.45
N LEU A 109 -23.31 3.62 -6.12
CA LEU A 109 -23.03 5.07 -6.02
C LEU A 109 -23.25 5.60 -4.61
N LYS A 110 -24.28 5.12 -3.90
CA LYS A 110 -24.49 5.45 -2.48
C LYS A 110 -23.31 5.00 -1.61
N SER A 111 -22.78 3.80 -1.85
CA SER A 111 -21.58 3.31 -1.17
C SER A 111 -20.36 4.19 -1.48
N VAL A 112 -20.20 4.65 -2.73
CA VAL A 112 -19.13 5.58 -3.13
C VAL A 112 -19.22 6.90 -2.36
N GLU A 113 -20.41 7.46 -2.18
CA GLU A 113 -20.59 8.69 -1.36
C GLU A 113 -20.14 8.48 0.08
N GLU A 114 -20.52 7.36 0.68
CA GLU A 114 -20.16 7.07 2.07
C GLU A 114 -18.65 6.86 2.22
N ILE A 115 -18.03 6.09 1.31
CA ILE A 115 -16.58 5.91 1.28
C ILE A 115 -15.86 7.26 1.10
N SER A 116 -16.37 8.16 0.26
CA SER A 116 -15.78 9.49 0.07
C SER A 116 -15.79 10.33 1.35
N LYS A 117 -16.87 10.27 2.15
CA LYS A 117 -16.92 10.91 3.48
C LYS A 117 -15.88 10.32 4.42
N GLN A 118 -15.72 9.00 4.43
CA GLN A 118 -14.72 8.31 5.25
C GLN A 118 -13.30 8.68 4.83
N ILE A 119 -13.00 8.75 3.53
CA ILE A 119 -11.71 9.23 3.02
C ILE A 119 -11.43 10.63 3.56
N GLY A 120 -12.41 11.57 3.50
CA GLY A 120 -12.25 12.90 4.06
C GLY A 120 -11.97 12.92 5.57
N ALA A 121 -12.55 11.98 6.33
CA ALA A 121 -12.25 11.83 7.76
C ALA A 121 -10.82 11.31 7.99
N TYR A 122 -10.34 10.39 7.16
CA TYR A 122 -8.95 9.93 7.16
C TYR A 122 -7.98 11.05 6.80
N ASP A 123 -8.30 11.88 5.79
CA ASP A 123 -7.45 13.01 5.39
C ASP A 123 -7.22 13.99 6.55
N LYS A 124 -8.27 14.30 7.34
CA LYS A 124 -8.14 15.10 8.55
C LYS A 124 -7.23 14.45 9.60
N LYS A 125 -7.37 13.14 9.84
CA LYS A 125 -6.48 12.40 10.75
C LYS A 125 -5.03 12.46 10.27
N ILE A 126 -4.79 12.31 8.98
CA ILE A 126 -3.46 12.37 8.38
C ILE A 126 -2.86 13.77 8.52
N GLU A 127 -3.67 14.82 8.47
CA GLU A 127 -3.22 16.20 8.78
C GLU A 127 -2.73 16.34 10.22
N GLU A 128 -3.43 15.75 11.17
CA GLU A 128 -2.98 15.75 12.57
C GLU A 128 -1.71 14.91 12.77
N ILE A 129 -1.61 13.77 12.09
CA ILE A 129 -0.39 12.93 12.09
C ILE A 129 0.79 13.74 11.54
N GLU A 130 0.64 14.47 10.42
CA GLU A 130 1.71 15.25 9.82
C GLU A 130 2.35 16.25 10.79
N LYS A 131 1.57 16.83 11.69
CA LYS A 131 2.08 17.80 12.69
C LYS A 131 3.12 17.20 13.62
N ARG A 132 3.11 15.89 13.83
CA ARG A 132 4.07 15.16 14.67
C ARG A 132 5.38 14.84 13.96
N TYR A 133 5.41 14.97 12.63
CA TYR A 133 6.56 14.64 11.78
C TYR A 133 7.03 15.87 10.99
N PRO A 134 7.76 16.81 11.64
CA PRO A 134 8.20 18.07 11.00
C PRO A 134 9.12 17.85 9.80
N GLU A 135 9.78 16.69 9.70
CA GLU A 135 10.65 16.29 8.58
C GLU A 135 9.90 16.23 7.25
N THR A 136 8.58 16.06 7.29
CA THR A 136 7.72 16.11 6.08
C THR A 136 7.89 17.40 5.30
N LYS A 137 8.19 18.53 5.98
CA LYS A 137 8.39 19.84 5.34
C LYS A 137 9.57 19.82 4.37
N VAL A 138 10.65 19.12 4.74
CA VAL A 138 11.86 19.00 3.90
C VAL A 138 11.55 18.15 2.67
N LEU A 139 10.91 17.00 2.85
CA LEU A 139 10.55 16.10 1.75
C LEU A 139 9.58 16.75 0.76
N LYS A 140 8.65 17.57 1.23
CA LYS A 140 7.67 18.28 0.38
C LYS A 140 8.28 19.36 -0.49
N GLN A 141 9.56 19.72 -0.31
CA GLN A 141 10.29 20.60 -1.24
C GLN A 141 10.62 19.89 -2.55
N VAL A 142 10.62 18.56 -2.57
CA VAL A 142 10.84 17.78 -3.79
C VAL A 142 9.57 17.80 -4.63
N HIS A 143 9.68 18.20 -5.90
CA HIS A 143 8.55 18.24 -6.82
C HIS A 143 7.86 16.86 -6.91
N GLY A 144 6.53 16.85 -6.80
CA GLY A 144 5.72 15.61 -6.81
C GLY A 144 5.63 14.89 -5.46
N VAL A 145 6.34 15.31 -4.42
CA VAL A 145 6.23 14.75 -3.08
C VAL A 145 5.17 15.51 -2.28
N GLY A 146 3.98 14.91 -2.17
CA GLY A 146 2.91 15.41 -1.33
C GLY A 146 2.97 14.83 0.10
N ARG A 147 2.00 15.25 0.94
CA ARG A 147 1.85 14.82 2.34
C ARG A 147 1.92 13.29 2.51
N LEU A 148 1.12 12.55 1.73
CA LEU A 148 1.02 11.09 1.84
C LEU A 148 2.35 10.40 1.55
N ILE A 149 3.06 10.84 0.50
CA ILE A 149 4.36 10.28 0.11
C ILE A 149 5.39 10.57 1.21
N ALA A 150 5.46 11.83 1.67
CA ALA A 150 6.40 12.24 2.71
C ALA A 150 6.19 11.46 4.00
N LEU A 151 4.94 11.38 4.49
CA LEU A 151 4.62 10.61 5.70
C LEU A 151 4.88 9.11 5.53
N THR A 152 4.47 8.52 4.41
CA THR A 152 4.71 7.09 4.16
C THR A 152 6.21 6.79 4.16
N PHE A 153 7.02 7.67 3.58
CA PHE A 153 8.47 7.54 3.56
C PHE A 153 9.05 7.57 4.99
N ILE A 154 8.74 8.64 5.75
CA ILE A 154 9.23 8.81 7.13
C ILE A 154 8.79 7.62 8.01
N LEU A 155 7.51 7.28 8.00
CA LEU A 155 6.96 6.19 8.80
C LEU A 155 7.48 4.81 8.36
N THR A 156 7.92 4.68 7.11
CA THR A 156 8.52 3.43 6.62
C THR A 156 9.95 3.28 7.09
N LEU A 157 10.72 4.36 7.10
CA LEU A 157 12.10 4.36 7.59
C LEU A 157 12.16 4.39 9.11
N GLU A 158 11.33 5.24 9.74
CA GLU A 158 11.20 5.54 11.14
C GLU A 158 12.47 6.15 11.75
N ASP A 159 13.56 5.43 11.69
CA ASP A 159 14.86 5.80 12.23
C ASP A 159 15.91 5.76 11.11
N ALA A 160 16.44 6.91 10.75
CA ALA A 160 17.45 7.03 9.71
C ALA A 160 18.82 6.47 10.17
N GLU A 161 19.10 6.48 11.48
CA GLU A 161 20.37 6.00 12.03
C GLU A 161 20.55 4.47 11.94
N ARG A 162 19.45 3.75 11.64
CA ARG A 162 19.51 2.31 11.37
C ARG A 162 20.25 1.94 10.09
N PHE A 163 20.49 2.91 9.21
CA PHE A 163 21.22 2.74 7.95
C PHE A 163 22.64 3.31 8.09
N ALA A 164 23.65 2.48 7.84
CA ALA A 164 25.03 2.94 7.85
C ALA A 164 25.33 3.94 6.72
N HIS A 165 24.64 3.77 5.60
CA HIS A 165 24.77 4.64 4.43
C HIS A 165 23.40 4.92 3.80
N SER A 166 23.20 6.12 3.25
CA SER A 166 21.96 6.52 2.56
C SER A 166 21.60 5.62 1.37
N ARG A 167 22.60 5.02 0.70
CA ARG A 167 22.40 4.06 -0.40
C ARG A 167 21.66 2.78 0.03
N GLU A 168 21.59 2.46 1.31
CA GLU A 168 20.88 1.28 1.82
C GLU A 168 19.36 1.48 1.88
N VAL A 169 18.90 2.71 1.84
CA VAL A 169 17.48 3.06 1.86
C VAL A 169 16.76 2.54 0.62
N GLY A 170 17.36 2.67 -0.57
CA GLY A 170 16.78 2.17 -1.82
C GLY A 170 16.49 0.66 -1.77
N PRO A 171 17.49 -0.20 -1.49
CA PRO A 171 17.29 -1.64 -1.28
C PRO A 171 16.27 -1.98 -0.18
N TYR A 172 16.25 -1.23 0.91
CA TYR A 172 15.27 -1.42 1.99
C TYR A 172 13.83 -1.18 1.52
N LEU A 173 13.62 -0.20 0.66
CA LEU A 173 12.33 0.11 0.04
C LEU A 173 11.99 -0.81 -1.15
N GLY A 174 12.87 -1.73 -1.52
CA GLY A 174 12.69 -2.62 -2.67
C GLY A 174 13.08 -2.00 -4.01
N LEU A 175 13.72 -0.84 -4.00
CA LEU A 175 14.22 -0.15 -5.20
C LEU A 175 15.61 -0.71 -5.57
N THR A 176 15.64 -1.99 -5.96
CA THR A 176 16.86 -2.65 -6.41
C THR A 176 16.73 -3.04 -7.85
N ARG A 177 17.81 -2.91 -8.61
CA ARG A 177 17.91 -3.50 -9.96
C ARG A 177 17.79 -5.01 -9.82
N LYS A 178 17.01 -5.64 -10.69
CA LYS A 178 17.06 -7.10 -10.86
C LYS A 178 18.37 -7.44 -11.57
N LEU A 179 19.33 -7.95 -10.81
CA LEU A 179 20.53 -8.54 -11.41
C LEU A 179 20.19 -9.97 -11.86
N ARG A 180 20.40 -10.26 -13.11
CA ARG A 180 20.41 -11.61 -13.69
C ARG A 180 21.78 -11.84 -14.33
N ASP A 181 22.80 -11.95 -13.47
CA ASP A 181 24.13 -12.29 -13.95
C ASP A 181 24.20 -13.80 -14.15
N SER A 182 24.40 -14.25 -15.37
CA SER A 182 24.71 -15.63 -15.71
C SER A 182 25.92 -15.67 -16.61
N GLY A 183 27.09 -16.05 -16.06
CA GLY A 183 28.35 -16.08 -16.78
C GLY A 183 28.77 -14.70 -17.31
N GLU A 184 29.07 -14.59 -18.59
CA GLU A 184 29.50 -13.34 -19.24
C GLU A 184 28.34 -12.40 -19.64
N SER A 185 27.09 -12.82 -19.43
CA SER A 185 25.91 -12.05 -19.83
C SER A 185 25.37 -11.24 -18.65
N GLN A 186 25.37 -9.92 -18.77
CA GLN A 186 24.80 -8.96 -17.82
C GLN A 186 23.66 -8.19 -18.51
N PRO A 187 22.46 -8.77 -18.68
CA PRO A 187 21.35 -8.06 -19.28
C PRO A 187 20.86 -6.96 -18.34
N GLU A 188 20.80 -5.72 -18.83
CA GLU A 188 20.10 -4.62 -18.14
C GLU A 188 18.59 -4.90 -18.15
N LEU A 189 18.05 -5.32 -17.02
CA LEU A 189 16.62 -5.47 -16.81
C LEU A 189 16.08 -4.17 -16.26
N GLY A 190 15.32 -3.44 -17.09
CA GLY A 190 14.59 -2.23 -16.72
C GLY A 190 13.52 -2.46 -15.67
#